data_5f556ec74e7f9ca8d7b14e5b371a09d2
#
_entry.id   5f556ec74e7f9ca8d7b14e5b371a09d2
#
_cell.length_a   1.000
_cell.length_b   1.000
_cell.length_c   1.000
_cell.angle_alpha   90.00
_cell.angle_beta   90.00
_cell.angle_gamma   90.00
#
_symmetry.space_group_name_H-M   'P 1'
#
loop_
_entity.id
_entity.type
_entity.pdbx_description
1 polymer ?
#
loop_
_entity_poly.entity_id
_entity_poly.type
_entity_poly.pdbx_seq_one_letter_code
_entity_poly.pdbx_strand_id
1 'polypeptide(L)'
;MSVVPANIESESLAVGSAEHRRLLGQFFLDTFVDYVPEQMQWPELTDEELARLRGLPFWQEAVSTENVTSNTVAAAAALEADPLVRKAIELQGFEEMRHARLLVALTSHYRIAVESPPRFTPRSLESDFLFAGFGECFDSFFAFGLFALARQSGFFPPALVKVFEPVMQEEARHILFFVNWVKYRRSQLPWWRRPFFRLRCASIILKQVASRVKTARSMGKPQPAGGSGENFTLTAHQDLGAEVTLHRLLELCLRENERRMAEYDSRLKRPRLVPGIARLLYRVIPASV
;
A
#
# COMPACT_ATOMS: atom_id res chain seq x y z
N MET A 1 13.78 -47.73 4.06
CA MET A 1 12.41 -47.36 3.65
C MET A 1 12.20 -45.90 4.03
N SER A 2 12.36 -45.00 3.06
CA SER A 2 12.20 -43.56 3.23
C SER A 2 10.72 -43.23 3.04
N VAL A 3 10.06 -42.76 4.10
CA VAL A 3 8.68 -42.30 4.04
C VAL A 3 8.69 -40.92 3.42
N VAL A 4 8.25 -40.80 2.16
CA VAL A 4 7.97 -39.52 1.50
C VAL A 4 6.78 -38.90 2.25
N PRO A 5 6.87 -37.67 2.75
CA PRO A 5 5.72 -37.03 3.37
C PRO A 5 4.65 -36.77 2.31
N ALA A 6 3.42 -37.17 2.64
CA ALA A 6 2.24 -36.97 1.82
C ALA A 6 2.12 -35.50 1.42
N ASN A 7 1.93 -35.27 0.15
CA ASN A 7 1.52 -34.00 -0.46
C ASN A 7 0.24 -33.52 0.26
N ILE A 8 0.36 -32.56 1.16
CA ILE A 8 -0.78 -31.86 1.73
C ILE A 8 -1.27 -30.96 0.59
N GLU A 9 -2.21 -31.47 -0.22
CA GLU A 9 -3.02 -30.62 -1.10
C GLU A 9 -3.60 -29.52 -0.21
N SER A 10 -3.21 -28.27 -0.44
CA SER A 10 -3.75 -27.14 0.29
C SER A 10 -5.24 -27.08 0.00
N GLU A 11 -6.07 -27.56 0.94
CA GLU A 11 -7.53 -27.44 0.84
C GLU A 11 -7.86 -25.98 0.48
N SER A 12 -8.52 -25.80 -0.65
CA SER A 12 -8.84 -24.48 -1.17
C SER A 12 -9.82 -23.80 -0.20
N LEU A 13 -9.38 -22.76 0.46
CA LEU A 13 -10.16 -21.98 1.42
C LEU A 13 -11.46 -21.47 0.74
N ALA A 14 -12.62 -21.93 1.21
CA ALA A 14 -13.90 -21.47 0.70
C ALA A 14 -14.15 -20.02 1.12
N VAL A 15 -14.21 -19.12 0.14
CA VAL A 15 -14.43 -17.70 0.36
C VAL A 15 -15.75 -17.45 1.09
N GLY A 16 -15.69 -16.76 2.23
CA GLY A 16 -16.86 -16.46 3.06
C GLY A 16 -17.18 -17.51 4.12
N SER A 17 -16.44 -18.63 4.17
CA SER A 17 -16.56 -19.63 5.23
C SER A 17 -16.12 -19.06 6.60
N ALA A 18 -16.49 -19.76 7.67
CA ALA A 18 -16.01 -19.44 9.01
C ALA A 18 -14.47 -19.52 9.11
N GLU A 19 -13.87 -20.45 8.39
CA GLU A 19 -12.40 -20.58 8.31
C GLU A 19 -11.76 -19.41 7.57
N HIS A 20 -12.33 -18.97 6.42
CA HIS A 20 -11.86 -17.78 5.70
C HIS A 20 -11.90 -16.55 6.60
N ARG A 21 -13.02 -16.35 7.31
CA ARG A 21 -13.19 -15.24 8.27
C ARG A 21 -12.15 -15.29 9.37
N ARG A 22 -11.99 -16.47 9.99
CA ARG A 22 -11.00 -16.67 11.06
C ARG A 22 -9.59 -16.41 10.57
N LEU A 23 -9.21 -16.98 9.43
CA LEU A 23 -7.89 -16.78 8.85
C LEU A 23 -7.66 -15.29 8.50
N LEU A 24 -8.65 -14.63 7.89
CA LEU A 24 -8.60 -13.23 7.53
C LEU A 24 -8.35 -12.30 8.74
N GLY A 25 -9.07 -12.50 9.83
CA GLY A 25 -8.88 -11.67 11.02
C GLY A 25 -7.62 -12.04 11.82
N GLN A 26 -7.38 -13.35 12.00
CA GLN A 26 -6.31 -13.83 12.85
C GLN A 26 -4.93 -13.53 12.29
N PHE A 27 -4.69 -13.77 10.96
CA PHE A 27 -3.37 -13.48 10.40
C PHE A 27 -2.99 -12.02 10.59
N PHE A 28 -3.97 -11.11 10.46
CA PHE A 28 -3.73 -9.68 10.60
C PHE A 28 -3.32 -9.30 12.01
N LEU A 29 -3.97 -9.88 13.03
CA LEU A 29 -3.64 -9.64 14.42
C LEU A 29 -2.31 -10.29 14.82
N ASP A 30 -2.06 -11.52 14.37
CA ASP A 30 -0.87 -12.29 14.76
C ASP A 30 0.44 -11.78 14.11
N THR A 31 0.32 -11.03 13.03
CA THR A 31 1.48 -10.45 12.31
C THR A 31 1.74 -8.98 12.64
N PHE A 32 1.06 -8.46 13.67
CA PHE A 32 1.32 -7.11 14.16
C PHE A 32 2.73 -6.97 14.71
N VAL A 33 3.42 -5.91 14.33
CA VAL A 33 4.72 -5.50 14.86
C VAL A 33 4.56 -4.17 15.58
N ASP A 34 4.96 -4.14 16.85
CA ASP A 34 4.88 -2.90 17.62
C ASP A 34 6.15 -2.06 17.46
N TYR A 35 5.98 -0.78 17.19
CA TYR A 35 7.03 0.24 17.21
C TYR A 35 6.43 1.62 17.45
N VAL A 36 7.24 2.53 18.00
CA VAL A 36 6.84 3.90 18.31
C VAL A 36 7.65 4.86 17.45
N PRO A 37 7.04 5.57 16.49
CA PRO A 37 7.75 6.46 15.56
C PRO A 37 8.61 7.51 16.24
N GLU A 38 8.16 8.07 17.35
CA GLU A 38 8.85 9.12 18.10
C GLU A 38 10.09 8.60 18.83
N GLN A 39 10.24 7.30 19.00
CA GLN A 39 11.40 6.66 19.63
C GLN A 39 12.40 6.12 18.61
N MET A 40 12.09 6.22 17.31
CA MET A 40 12.99 5.77 16.26
C MET A 40 14.22 6.65 16.18
N GLN A 41 15.39 6.03 16.01
CA GLN A 41 16.64 6.75 15.81
C GLN A 41 16.78 7.10 14.32
N TRP A 42 16.78 8.41 14.03
CA TRP A 42 17.01 8.91 12.70
C TRP A 42 18.52 9.00 12.44
N PRO A 43 19.01 8.50 11.28
CA PRO A 43 20.43 8.60 10.95
C PRO A 43 20.84 10.04 10.69
N GLU A 44 22.08 10.37 11.02
CA GLU A 44 22.69 11.61 10.54
C GLU A 44 22.88 11.53 9.03
N LEU A 45 22.52 12.60 8.34
CA LEU A 45 22.65 12.74 6.89
C LEU A 45 23.72 13.79 6.57
N THR A 46 24.48 13.58 5.52
CA THR A 46 25.34 14.61 4.94
C THR A 46 24.48 15.74 4.37
N ASP A 47 25.07 16.91 4.16
CA ASP A 47 24.35 18.07 3.58
C ASP A 47 23.74 17.72 2.22
N GLU A 48 24.44 16.91 1.43
CA GLU A 48 23.96 16.46 0.11
C GLU A 48 22.77 15.50 0.23
N GLU A 49 22.83 14.52 1.12
CA GLU A 49 21.72 13.59 1.38
C GLU A 49 20.49 14.32 1.95
N LEU A 50 20.74 15.29 2.84
CA LEU A 50 19.69 16.12 3.40
C LEU A 50 19.05 17.03 2.34
N ALA A 51 19.84 17.60 1.43
CA ALA A 51 19.33 18.40 0.32
C ALA A 51 18.46 17.54 -0.62
N ARG A 52 18.91 16.30 -0.94
CA ARG A 52 18.11 15.35 -1.72
C ARG A 52 16.78 15.01 -1.03
N LEU A 53 16.83 14.67 0.27
CA LEU A 53 15.64 14.32 1.04
C LEU A 53 14.64 15.47 1.08
N ARG A 54 15.11 16.71 1.34
CA ARG A 54 14.27 17.91 1.36
C ARG A 54 13.73 18.30 0.00
N GLY A 55 14.45 17.99 -1.06
CA GLY A 55 14.08 18.28 -2.45
C GLY A 55 12.95 17.39 -2.99
N LEU A 56 12.59 16.31 -2.30
CA LEU A 56 11.49 15.44 -2.75
C LEU A 56 10.14 16.15 -2.62
N PRO A 57 9.33 16.19 -3.70
CA PRO A 57 8.15 17.05 -3.77
C PRO A 57 6.90 16.48 -3.09
N PHE A 58 6.96 15.27 -2.54
CA PHE A 58 5.78 14.50 -2.13
C PHE A 58 5.48 14.47 -0.62
N TRP A 59 6.28 15.11 0.24
CA TRP A 59 6.11 15.00 1.69
C TRP A 59 4.73 15.45 2.18
N GLN A 60 4.24 16.58 1.67
CA GLN A 60 2.92 17.08 2.02
C GLN A 60 1.81 16.09 1.63
N GLU A 61 1.92 15.52 0.43
CA GLU A 61 0.96 14.54 -0.08
C GLU A 61 1.00 13.25 0.73
N ALA A 62 2.19 12.73 1.03
CA ALA A 62 2.35 11.52 1.83
C ALA A 62 1.69 11.67 3.22
N VAL A 63 1.99 12.76 3.94
CA VAL A 63 1.38 13.04 5.25
C VAL A 63 -0.14 13.19 5.14
N SER A 64 -0.63 13.86 4.10
CA SER A 64 -2.08 14.06 3.90
C SER A 64 -2.79 12.75 3.58
N THR A 65 -2.20 11.91 2.73
CA THR A 65 -2.76 10.62 2.32
C THR A 65 -2.88 9.68 3.53
N GLU A 66 -1.83 9.51 4.31
CA GLU A 66 -1.85 8.67 5.51
C GLU A 66 -2.90 9.15 6.52
N ASN A 67 -3.04 10.46 6.70
CA ASN A 67 -4.06 11.02 7.58
C ASN A 67 -5.49 10.73 7.08
N VAL A 68 -5.75 10.83 5.78
CA VAL A 68 -7.05 10.51 5.18
C VAL A 68 -7.34 9.02 5.28
N THR A 69 -6.35 8.18 4.95
CA THR A 69 -6.47 6.73 5.00
C THR A 69 -6.74 6.25 6.41
N SER A 70 -5.99 6.72 7.41
CA SER A 70 -6.18 6.33 8.81
C SER A 70 -7.59 6.64 9.32
N ASN A 71 -8.11 7.85 9.03
CA ASN A 71 -9.46 8.23 9.42
C ASN A 71 -10.54 7.39 8.70
N THR A 72 -10.30 7.08 7.41
CA THR A 72 -11.21 6.27 6.60
C THR A 72 -11.26 4.82 7.11
N VAL A 73 -10.12 4.21 7.35
CA VAL A 73 -10.01 2.82 7.82
C VAL A 73 -10.57 2.70 9.24
N ALA A 74 -10.21 3.59 10.15
CA ALA A 74 -10.75 3.59 11.52
C ALA A 74 -12.29 3.69 11.54
N ALA A 75 -12.86 4.58 10.72
CA ALA A 75 -14.32 4.71 10.61
C ALA A 75 -14.97 3.46 9.99
N ALA A 76 -14.29 2.77 9.08
CA ALA A 76 -14.79 1.59 8.40
C ALA A 76 -14.98 0.38 9.35
N ALA A 77 -14.32 0.35 10.49
CA ALA A 77 -14.52 -0.68 11.51
C ALA A 77 -16.00 -0.82 11.92
N ALA A 78 -16.75 0.27 11.89
CA ALA A 78 -18.20 0.27 12.17
C ALA A 78 -19.05 -0.51 11.14
N LEU A 79 -18.49 -0.83 9.96
CA LEU A 79 -19.18 -1.64 8.94
C LEU A 79 -19.22 -3.13 9.29
N GLU A 80 -18.34 -3.58 10.18
CA GLU A 80 -18.20 -4.99 10.48
C GLU A 80 -18.99 -5.43 11.70
N ALA A 81 -19.84 -6.44 11.48
CA ALA A 81 -20.56 -7.11 12.55
C ALA A 81 -19.70 -8.14 13.28
N ASP A 82 -18.81 -8.80 12.56
CA ASP A 82 -17.91 -9.80 13.15
C ASP A 82 -16.81 -9.13 14.00
N PRO A 83 -16.69 -9.47 15.29
CA PRO A 83 -15.78 -8.79 16.19
C PRO A 83 -14.30 -9.02 15.85
N LEU A 84 -13.95 -10.18 15.27
CA LEU A 84 -12.57 -10.49 14.89
C LEU A 84 -12.13 -9.67 13.67
N VAL A 85 -12.98 -9.59 12.65
CA VAL A 85 -12.71 -8.80 11.44
C VAL A 85 -12.73 -7.31 11.78
N ARG A 86 -13.65 -6.87 12.64
CA ARG A 86 -13.70 -5.48 13.14
C ARG A 86 -12.38 -5.10 13.82
N LYS A 87 -11.89 -5.94 14.74
CA LYS A 87 -10.62 -5.70 15.45
C LYS A 87 -9.44 -5.62 14.48
N ALA A 88 -9.44 -6.41 13.41
CA ALA A 88 -8.41 -6.31 12.39
C ALA A 88 -8.45 -4.97 11.62
N ILE A 89 -9.65 -4.44 11.29
CA ILE A 89 -9.80 -3.12 10.66
C ILE A 89 -9.40 -2.00 11.63
N GLU A 90 -9.76 -2.11 12.91
CA GLU A 90 -9.33 -1.15 13.95
C GLU A 90 -7.80 -1.11 14.06
N LEU A 91 -7.16 -2.26 14.03
CA LEU A 91 -5.70 -2.37 14.05
C LEU A 91 -5.08 -1.76 12.77
N GLN A 92 -5.66 -2.02 11.59
CA GLN A 92 -5.19 -1.36 10.36
C GLN A 92 -5.28 0.17 10.50
N GLY A 93 -6.41 0.71 10.99
CA GLY A 93 -6.55 2.15 11.22
C GLY A 93 -5.53 2.73 12.20
N PHE A 94 -5.15 1.95 13.22
CA PHE A 94 -4.06 2.31 14.14
C PHE A 94 -2.70 2.36 13.43
N GLU A 95 -2.40 1.40 12.54
CA GLU A 95 -1.16 1.35 11.79
C GLU A 95 -1.05 2.50 10.78
N GLU A 96 -2.11 2.80 10.05
CA GLU A 96 -2.17 3.97 9.15
C GLU A 96 -1.92 5.29 9.91
N MET A 97 -2.49 5.43 11.12
CA MET A 97 -2.20 6.59 11.97
C MET A 97 -0.73 6.61 12.42
N ARG A 98 -0.13 5.46 12.64
CA ARG A 98 1.29 5.31 12.99
C ARG A 98 2.19 5.66 11.80
N HIS A 99 1.82 5.32 10.56
CA HIS A 99 2.50 5.75 9.35
C HIS A 99 2.48 7.28 9.21
N ALA A 100 1.32 7.90 9.41
CA ALA A 100 1.22 9.36 9.43
C ALA A 100 2.16 10.00 10.48
N ARG A 101 2.20 9.46 11.71
CA ARG A 101 3.10 9.91 12.78
C ARG A 101 4.57 9.71 12.41
N LEU A 102 4.91 8.61 11.75
CA LEU A 102 6.28 8.33 11.28
C LEU A 102 6.74 9.40 10.27
N LEU A 103 5.88 9.74 9.31
CA LEU A 103 6.17 10.78 8.32
C LEU A 103 6.31 12.17 8.99
N VAL A 104 5.44 12.48 9.95
CA VAL A 104 5.54 13.73 10.73
C VAL A 104 6.83 13.76 11.56
N ALA A 105 7.24 12.65 12.19
CA ALA A 105 8.48 12.54 12.93
C ALA A 105 9.70 12.75 12.02
N LEU A 106 9.71 12.11 10.83
CA LEU A 106 10.76 12.29 9.82
C LEU A 106 10.86 13.74 9.36
N THR A 107 9.74 14.32 8.92
CA THR A 107 9.71 15.68 8.37
C THR A 107 10.12 16.71 9.42
N SER A 108 9.72 16.52 10.68
CA SER A 108 10.15 17.36 11.80
C SER A 108 11.65 17.24 12.08
N HIS A 109 12.17 15.99 12.14
CA HIS A 109 13.59 15.73 12.40
C HIS A 109 14.49 16.38 11.35
N TYR A 110 14.18 16.18 10.08
CA TYR A 110 14.97 16.72 8.98
C TYR A 110 14.56 18.12 8.53
N ARG A 111 13.68 18.80 9.28
CA ARG A 111 13.20 20.17 9.01
C ARG A 111 12.64 20.33 7.60
N ILE A 112 11.78 19.43 7.21
CA ILE A 112 11.01 19.48 5.97
C ILE A 112 9.68 20.17 6.29
N ALA A 113 9.36 21.24 5.57
CA ALA A 113 8.12 21.98 5.78
C ALA A 113 6.93 21.15 5.26
N VAL A 114 6.00 20.82 6.15
CA VAL A 114 4.70 20.22 5.83
C VAL A 114 3.62 20.91 6.66
N GLU A 115 2.48 21.12 6.04
CA GLU A 115 1.30 21.66 6.74
C GLU A 115 0.54 20.54 7.45
N SER A 116 -0.07 20.86 8.58
CA SER A 116 -0.95 19.93 9.25
C SER A 116 -2.14 19.59 8.32
N PRO A 117 -2.39 18.32 8.06
CA PRO A 117 -3.49 17.95 7.17
C PRO A 117 -4.84 18.38 7.78
N PRO A 118 -5.80 18.81 6.95
CA PRO A 118 -7.12 19.16 7.43
C PRO A 118 -7.83 17.95 8.03
N ARG A 119 -8.77 18.21 8.95
CA ARG A 119 -9.60 17.13 9.48
C ARG A 119 -10.40 16.50 8.34
N PHE A 120 -10.30 15.20 8.23
CA PHE A 120 -11.07 14.41 7.27
C PHE A 120 -12.16 13.63 8.00
N THR A 121 -13.37 13.62 7.41
CA THR A 121 -14.47 12.80 7.88
C THR A 121 -15.05 12.03 6.70
N PRO A 122 -15.03 10.68 6.72
CA PRO A 122 -15.63 9.88 5.67
C PRO A 122 -17.12 10.20 5.49
N ARG A 123 -17.55 10.27 4.22
CA ARG A 123 -18.97 10.55 3.87
C ARG A 123 -19.76 9.28 3.66
N SER A 124 -19.13 8.26 3.09
CA SER A 124 -19.74 6.98 2.79
C SER A 124 -18.77 5.87 3.17
N LEU A 125 -18.87 5.36 4.41
CA LEU A 125 -17.91 4.45 5.01
C LEU A 125 -17.47 3.31 4.06
N GLU A 126 -18.43 2.58 3.48
CA GLU A 126 -18.09 1.46 2.60
C GLU A 126 -17.43 1.91 1.29
N SER A 127 -17.92 3.01 0.67
CA SER A 127 -17.34 3.50 -0.58
C SER A 127 -15.97 4.12 -0.37
N ASP A 128 -15.78 4.85 0.72
CA ASP A 128 -14.52 5.51 1.05
C ASP A 128 -13.46 4.47 1.44
N PHE A 129 -13.84 3.43 2.22
CA PHE A 129 -12.94 2.31 2.53
C PHE A 129 -12.55 1.50 1.29
N LEU A 130 -13.51 1.23 0.39
CA LEU A 130 -13.20 0.59 -0.88
C LEU A 130 -12.28 1.46 -1.74
N PHE A 131 -12.48 2.79 -1.74
CA PHE A 131 -11.64 3.71 -2.51
C PHE A 131 -10.21 3.75 -1.96
N ALA A 132 -10.03 3.88 -0.66
CA ALA A 132 -8.74 3.83 0.01
C ALA A 132 -8.03 2.50 -0.26
N GLY A 133 -8.64 1.36 0.05
CA GLY A 133 -8.00 0.06 -0.10
C GLY A 133 -7.68 -0.34 -1.56
N PHE A 134 -8.49 0.06 -2.55
CA PHE A 134 -8.09 -0.09 -3.95
C PHE A 134 -6.98 0.88 -4.33
N GLY A 135 -6.94 2.10 -3.77
CA GLY A 135 -5.83 3.04 -3.89
C GLY A 135 -4.53 2.42 -3.40
N GLU A 136 -4.51 1.92 -2.16
CA GLU A 136 -3.37 1.23 -1.56
C GLU A 136 -2.88 0.04 -2.41
N CYS A 137 -3.77 -0.75 -3.02
CA CYS A 137 -3.36 -1.83 -3.92
C CYS A 137 -2.50 -1.35 -5.10
N PHE A 138 -2.66 -0.10 -5.56
CA PHE A 138 -1.81 0.50 -6.58
C PHE A 138 -0.57 1.13 -5.96
N ASP A 139 -0.75 2.00 -4.98
CA ASP A 139 0.30 2.86 -4.45
C ASP A 139 1.38 2.05 -3.73
N SER A 140 1.00 1.10 -2.86
CA SER A 140 1.95 0.25 -2.17
C SER A 140 2.66 -0.72 -3.12
N PHE A 141 1.99 -1.20 -4.20
CA PHE A 141 2.67 -2.00 -5.21
C PHE A 141 3.83 -1.23 -5.87
N PHE A 142 3.63 0.05 -6.21
CA PHE A 142 4.69 0.89 -6.76
C PHE A 142 5.70 1.29 -5.67
N ALA A 143 5.24 1.57 -4.45
CA ALA A 143 6.10 1.87 -3.31
C ALA A 143 7.09 0.74 -3.02
N PHE A 144 6.70 -0.53 -3.14
CA PHE A 144 7.61 -1.67 -2.99
C PHE A 144 8.78 -1.62 -3.98
N GLY A 145 8.51 -1.30 -5.24
CA GLY A 145 9.54 -1.15 -6.27
C GLY A 145 10.44 0.05 -6.02
N LEU A 146 9.87 1.19 -5.68
CA LEU A 146 10.61 2.42 -5.34
C LEU A 146 11.49 2.23 -4.11
N PHE A 147 10.98 1.54 -3.09
CA PHE A 147 11.75 1.21 -1.90
C PHE A 147 12.95 0.31 -2.22
N ALA A 148 12.73 -0.72 -3.07
CA ALA A 148 13.82 -1.57 -3.54
C ALA A 148 14.84 -0.79 -4.38
N LEU A 149 14.37 0.15 -5.20
CA LEU A 149 15.21 1.04 -5.98
C LEU A 149 16.04 1.96 -5.08
N ALA A 150 15.43 2.64 -4.12
CA ALA A 150 16.11 3.51 -3.16
C ALA A 150 17.20 2.74 -2.39
N ARG A 151 16.92 1.48 -2.03
CA ARG A 151 17.90 0.60 -1.37
C ARG A 151 19.07 0.21 -2.28
N GLN A 152 18.84 0.02 -3.58
CA GLN A 152 19.87 -0.43 -4.55
C GLN A 152 20.68 0.72 -5.11
N SER A 153 20.09 1.89 -5.29
CA SER A 153 20.76 3.06 -5.90
C SER A 153 21.73 3.78 -4.96
N GLY A 154 21.62 3.55 -3.65
CA GLY A 154 22.36 4.34 -2.66
C GLY A 154 21.92 5.81 -2.61
N PHE A 155 20.77 6.16 -3.18
CA PHE A 155 20.22 7.53 -3.15
C PHE A 155 20.03 8.04 -1.73
N PHE A 156 19.60 7.14 -0.83
CA PHE A 156 19.57 7.37 0.60
C PHE A 156 20.48 6.40 1.34
N PRO A 157 21.03 6.80 2.51
CA PRO A 157 21.81 5.90 3.32
C PRO A 157 20.97 4.67 3.76
N PRO A 158 21.57 3.46 3.80
CA PRO A 158 20.85 2.23 4.16
C PRO A 158 20.12 2.31 5.50
N ALA A 159 20.67 3.07 6.46
CA ALA A 159 20.05 3.28 7.76
C ALA A 159 18.68 3.98 7.66
N LEU A 160 18.56 5.01 6.81
CA LEU A 160 17.29 5.71 6.57
C LEU A 160 16.29 4.80 5.86
N VAL A 161 16.73 4.07 4.83
CA VAL A 161 15.86 3.13 4.11
C VAL A 161 15.32 2.06 5.07
N LYS A 162 16.15 1.53 5.97
CA LYS A 162 15.77 0.50 6.93
C LYS A 162 14.64 0.92 7.87
N VAL A 163 14.53 2.22 8.18
CA VAL A 163 13.44 2.74 9.05
C VAL A 163 12.06 2.42 8.48
N PHE A 164 11.92 2.40 7.15
CA PHE A 164 10.65 2.17 6.47
C PHE A 164 10.34 0.69 6.15
N GLU A 165 11.27 -0.25 6.40
CA GLU A 165 11.00 -1.67 6.11
C GLU A 165 9.77 -2.22 6.83
N PRO A 166 9.52 -1.93 8.13
CA PRO A 166 8.29 -2.33 8.80
C PRO A 166 7.04 -1.78 8.12
N VAL A 167 7.04 -0.50 7.72
CA VAL A 167 5.93 0.13 7.00
C VAL A 167 5.64 -0.62 5.70
N MET A 168 6.65 -0.89 4.89
CA MET A 168 6.47 -1.63 3.63
C MET A 168 5.90 -3.04 3.85
N GLN A 169 6.21 -3.69 4.96
CA GLN A 169 5.65 -5.00 5.29
C GLN A 169 4.20 -4.88 5.80
N GLU A 170 3.89 -3.85 6.56
CA GLU A 170 2.52 -3.52 6.97
C GLU A 170 1.64 -3.22 5.75
N GLU A 171 2.11 -2.43 4.79
CA GLU A 171 1.42 -2.18 3.52
C GLU A 171 1.06 -3.47 2.76
N ALA A 172 1.99 -4.42 2.68
CA ALA A 172 1.72 -5.71 2.06
C ALA A 172 0.61 -6.48 2.81
N ARG A 173 0.57 -6.40 4.13
CA ARG A 173 -0.44 -6.98 4.99
C ARG A 173 -1.79 -6.29 4.81
N HIS A 174 -1.83 -4.95 4.75
CA HIS A 174 -3.03 -4.16 4.48
C HIS A 174 -3.68 -4.55 3.16
N ILE A 175 -2.93 -4.62 2.07
CA ILE A 175 -3.41 -5.05 0.76
C ILE A 175 -3.97 -6.48 0.82
N LEU A 176 -3.25 -7.40 1.47
CA LEU A 176 -3.66 -8.79 1.58
C LEU A 176 -4.97 -8.92 2.37
N PHE A 177 -5.09 -8.20 3.49
CA PHE A 177 -6.31 -8.12 4.29
C PHE A 177 -7.46 -7.56 3.46
N PHE A 178 -7.28 -6.41 2.84
CA PHE A 178 -8.30 -5.73 2.06
C PHE A 178 -8.86 -6.61 0.92
N VAL A 179 -7.99 -7.26 0.14
CA VAL A 179 -8.41 -8.14 -0.97
C VAL A 179 -9.27 -9.31 -0.46
N ASN A 180 -8.94 -9.87 0.69
CA ASN A 180 -9.72 -10.95 1.31
C ASN A 180 -10.99 -10.40 1.96
N TRP A 181 -10.95 -9.24 2.60
CA TRP A 181 -12.12 -8.56 3.16
C TRP A 181 -13.17 -8.25 2.08
N VAL A 182 -12.77 -7.71 0.92
CA VAL A 182 -13.70 -7.46 -0.21
C VAL A 182 -14.42 -8.74 -0.64
N LYS A 183 -13.71 -9.86 -0.68
CA LYS A 183 -14.30 -11.16 -1.02
C LYS A 183 -15.23 -11.67 0.07
N TYR A 184 -14.81 -11.58 1.33
CA TYR A 184 -15.60 -11.92 2.50
C TYR A 184 -16.86 -11.05 2.55
N ARG A 185 -16.73 -9.73 2.50
CA ARG A 185 -17.86 -8.78 2.51
C ARG A 185 -18.90 -9.11 1.44
N ARG A 186 -18.45 -9.34 0.21
CA ARG A 186 -19.35 -9.75 -0.87
C ARG A 186 -20.09 -11.05 -0.56
N SER A 187 -19.45 -12.03 0.06
CA SER A 187 -20.08 -13.31 0.40
C SER A 187 -21.18 -13.17 1.46
N GLN A 188 -21.07 -12.18 2.35
CA GLN A 188 -22.05 -11.89 3.39
C GLN A 188 -23.30 -11.15 2.86
N LEU A 189 -23.20 -10.55 1.67
CA LEU A 189 -24.35 -9.86 1.07
C LEU A 189 -25.38 -10.84 0.54
N PRO A 190 -26.68 -10.52 0.59
CA PRO A 190 -27.73 -11.23 -0.13
C PRO A 190 -27.36 -11.37 -1.61
N TRP A 191 -27.68 -12.49 -2.23
CA TRP A 191 -27.27 -12.82 -3.60
C TRP A 191 -27.60 -11.69 -4.61
N TRP A 192 -28.75 -11.03 -4.47
CA TRP A 192 -29.22 -9.95 -5.35
C TRP A 192 -28.43 -8.63 -5.16
N ARG A 193 -27.76 -8.40 -4.02
CA ARG A 193 -26.89 -7.25 -3.79
C ARG A 193 -25.46 -7.46 -4.32
N ARG A 194 -25.03 -8.69 -4.52
CA ARG A 194 -23.66 -9.01 -4.96
C ARG A 194 -23.28 -8.40 -6.30
N PRO A 195 -24.16 -8.35 -7.34
CA PRO A 195 -23.85 -7.65 -8.59
C PRO A 195 -23.60 -6.16 -8.40
N PHE A 196 -24.43 -5.50 -7.62
CA PHE A 196 -24.26 -4.05 -7.34
C PHE A 196 -22.96 -3.75 -6.59
N PHE A 197 -22.59 -4.58 -5.64
CA PHE A 197 -21.29 -4.47 -4.96
C PHE A 197 -20.12 -4.65 -5.93
N ARG A 198 -20.22 -5.61 -6.85
CA ARG A 198 -19.21 -5.79 -7.92
C ARG A 198 -19.11 -4.57 -8.82
N LEU A 199 -20.21 -4.01 -9.25
CA LEU A 199 -20.24 -2.79 -10.08
C LEU A 199 -19.63 -1.60 -9.35
N ARG A 200 -19.91 -1.44 -8.05
CA ARG A 200 -19.27 -0.42 -7.21
C ARG A 200 -17.75 -0.61 -7.17
N CYS A 201 -17.27 -1.80 -6.85
CA CYS A 201 -15.84 -2.10 -6.86
C CYS A 201 -15.21 -1.80 -8.23
N ALA A 202 -15.84 -2.24 -9.33
CA ALA A 202 -15.36 -1.98 -10.69
C ALA A 202 -15.29 -0.49 -11.01
N SER A 203 -16.33 0.28 -10.63
CA SER A 203 -16.35 1.74 -10.81
C SER A 203 -15.22 2.43 -10.05
N ILE A 204 -14.96 2.02 -8.80
CA ILE A 204 -13.87 2.56 -7.99
C ILE A 204 -12.52 2.21 -8.61
N ILE A 205 -12.30 0.97 -9.01
CA ILE A 205 -11.08 0.53 -9.69
C ILE A 205 -10.84 1.34 -10.97
N LEU A 206 -11.89 1.55 -11.78
CA LEU A 206 -11.78 2.36 -13.01
C LEU A 206 -11.38 3.81 -12.71
N LYS A 207 -11.93 4.41 -11.65
CA LYS A 207 -11.53 5.74 -11.19
C LYS A 207 -10.06 5.78 -10.79
N GLN A 208 -9.62 4.78 -10.01
CA GLN A 208 -8.21 4.65 -9.59
C GLN A 208 -7.27 4.50 -10.80
N VAL A 209 -7.62 3.68 -11.78
CA VAL A 209 -6.84 3.52 -13.02
C VAL A 209 -6.84 4.82 -13.84
N ALA A 210 -8.00 5.46 -14.01
CA ALA A 210 -8.11 6.70 -14.76
C ALA A 210 -7.27 7.84 -14.14
N SER A 211 -7.28 7.97 -12.82
CA SER A 211 -6.44 8.93 -12.09
C SER A 211 -4.97 8.71 -12.41
N ARG A 212 -4.48 7.47 -12.29
CA ARG A 212 -3.07 7.13 -12.54
C ARG A 212 -2.65 7.28 -14.00
N VAL A 213 -3.54 6.94 -14.95
CA VAL A 213 -3.29 7.18 -16.37
C VAL A 213 -3.21 8.69 -16.66
N LYS A 214 -4.06 9.50 -16.02
CA LYS A 214 -4.00 10.95 -16.12
C LYS A 214 -2.65 11.48 -15.63
N THR A 215 -2.21 11.02 -14.44
CA THR A 215 -0.90 11.39 -13.87
C THR A 215 0.24 10.97 -14.80
N ALA A 216 0.23 9.71 -15.28
CA ALA A 216 1.27 9.21 -16.20
C ALA A 216 1.35 10.03 -17.50
N ARG A 217 0.20 10.49 -18.03
CA ARG A 217 0.16 11.36 -19.23
C ARG A 217 0.61 12.80 -18.98
N SER A 218 0.58 13.25 -17.72
CA SER A 218 1.10 14.58 -17.32
C SER A 218 2.60 14.56 -17.03
N MET A 219 3.23 13.39 -16.93
CA MET A 219 4.66 13.26 -16.78
C MET A 219 5.40 13.92 -17.95
N GLY A 220 6.44 14.69 -17.64
CA GLY A 220 7.18 15.45 -18.66
C GLY A 220 6.59 16.80 -19.03
N LYS A 221 5.45 17.20 -18.44
CA LYS A 221 4.94 18.58 -18.57
C LYS A 221 5.30 19.38 -17.31
N PRO A 222 5.64 20.69 -17.45
CA PRO A 222 5.85 21.52 -16.26
C PRO A 222 4.60 21.50 -15.39
N GLN A 223 4.71 21.04 -14.17
CA GLN A 223 3.59 21.09 -13.22
C GLN A 223 3.60 22.47 -12.53
N PRO A 224 2.42 23.08 -12.31
CA PRO A 224 2.32 24.26 -11.48
C PRO A 224 2.73 23.92 -10.05
N ALA A 225 3.53 24.77 -9.41
CA ALA A 225 3.86 24.63 -8.00
C ALA A 225 2.57 24.55 -7.17
N GLY A 226 2.35 23.42 -6.46
CA GLY A 226 1.14 23.17 -5.65
C GLY A 226 0.10 22.23 -6.26
N GLY A 227 0.41 21.53 -7.36
CA GLY A 227 -0.47 20.47 -7.87
C GLY A 227 -0.57 19.30 -6.91
N SER A 228 -1.80 18.91 -6.53
CA SER A 228 -2.07 17.74 -5.69
C SER A 228 -1.52 16.47 -6.35
N GLY A 229 -0.47 15.91 -5.76
CA GLY A 229 0.21 14.74 -6.30
C GLY A 229 -0.44 13.41 -5.88
N GLU A 230 -1.76 13.26 -6.04
CA GLU A 230 -2.53 12.05 -5.67
C GLU A 230 -1.92 10.70 -6.10
N ASN A 231 -0.80 10.71 -6.82
CA ASN A 231 -0.14 9.50 -7.33
C ASN A 231 1.40 9.66 -7.34
N PHE A 232 1.95 10.26 -6.28
CA PHE A 232 3.39 10.52 -6.18
C PHE A 232 4.26 9.26 -6.33
N THR A 233 3.75 8.08 -5.96
CA THR A 233 4.45 6.81 -6.12
C THR A 233 4.76 6.45 -7.57
N LEU A 234 3.98 6.99 -8.54
CA LEU A 234 4.26 6.80 -9.96
C LEU A 234 5.35 7.73 -10.50
N THR A 235 5.49 8.92 -9.90
CA THR A 235 6.44 9.95 -10.37
C THR A 235 7.76 9.94 -9.60
N ALA A 236 7.78 9.43 -8.38
CA ALA A 236 8.92 9.46 -7.47
C ALA A 236 10.20 8.81 -8.02
N HIS A 237 10.11 7.87 -8.99
CA HIS A 237 11.31 7.28 -9.60
C HIS A 237 12.13 8.31 -10.39
N GLN A 238 11.51 9.37 -10.92
CA GLN A 238 12.20 10.44 -11.65
C GLN A 238 13.00 11.33 -10.68
N ASP A 239 12.54 11.47 -9.44
CA ASP A 239 13.17 12.29 -8.41
C ASP A 239 14.34 11.57 -7.72
N LEU A 240 14.43 10.25 -7.86
CA LEU A 240 15.51 9.45 -7.25
C LEU A 240 16.85 9.52 -8.02
N GLY A 241 16.97 10.40 -9.03
CA GLY A 241 18.24 10.71 -9.71
C GLY A 241 18.91 9.54 -10.44
N ALA A 242 18.28 8.39 -10.53
CA ALA A 242 18.78 7.25 -11.27
C ALA A 242 18.13 7.23 -12.66
N GLU A 243 18.90 6.94 -13.71
CA GLU A 243 18.37 6.56 -15.03
C GLU A 243 17.64 5.21 -14.91
N VAL A 244 16.49 5.21 -14.25
CA VAL A 244 15.72 4.00 -14.02
C VAL A 244 14.63 3.92 -15.08
N THR A 245 14.75 2.92 -15.92
CA THR A 245 13.72 2.64 -16.91
C THR A 245 12.44 2.14 -16.24
N LEU A 246 11.29 2.45 -16.83
CA LEU A 246 10.00 1.94 -16.37
C LEU A 246 9.99 0.40 -16.33
N HIS A 247 10.67 -0.23 -17.29
CA HIS A 247 10.82 -1.67 -17.32
C HIS A 247 11.51 -2.21 -16.04
N ARG A 248 12.60 -1.56 -15.59
CA ARG A 248 13.30 -1.94 -14.36
C ARG A 248 12.46 -1.70 -13.12
N LEU A 249 11.71 -0.59 -13.06
CA LEU A 249 10.79 -0.31 -11.96
C LEU A 249 9.70 -1.39 -11.86
N LEU A 250 9.08 -1.77 -12.98
CA LEU A 250 8.05 -2.82 -12.98
C LEU A 250 8.61 -4.18 -12.53
N GLU A 251 9.83 -4.52 -12.93
CA GLU A 251 10.52 -5.74 -12.47
C GLU A 251 10.67 -5.72 -10.94
N LEU A 252 11.14 -4.61 -10.38
CA LEU A 252 11.31 -4.44 -8.93
C LEU A 252 9.98 -4.54 -8.19
N CYS A 253 8.92 -3.87 -8.70
CA CYS A 253 7.57 -3.94 -8.12
C CYS A 253 7.05 -5.38 -8.06
N LEU A 254 7.18 -6.13 -9.16
CA LEU A 254 6.71 -7.50 -9.24
C LEU A 254 7.47 -8.41 -8.27
N ARG A 255 8.81 -8.31 -8.24
CA ARG A 255 9.66 -9.11 -7.36
C ARG A 255 9.40 -8.82 -5.88
N GLU A 256 9.34 -7.54 -5.49
CA GLU A 256 9.12 -7.17 -4.10
C GLU A 256 7.69 -7.51 -3.64
N ASN A 257 6.70 -7.36 -4.52
CA ASN A 257 5.33 -7.80 -4.19
C ASN A 257 5.27 -9.32 -3.93
N GLU A 258 5.94 -10.14 -4.75
CA GLU A 258 5.99 -11.58 -4.54
C GLU A 258 6.72 -11.93 -3.23
N ARG A 259 7.87 -11.30 -2.97
CA ARG A 259 8.66 -11.50 -1.75
C ARG A 259 7.84 -11.20 -0.49
N ARG A 260 7.21 -10.03 -0.43
CA ARG A 260 6.43 -9.60 0.74
C ARG A 260 5.19 -10.44 0.97
N MET A 261 4.53 -10.86 -0.11
CA MET A 261 3.34 -11.72 -0.01
C MET A 261 3.68 -13.16 0.38
N ALA A 262 4.89 -13.64 0.13
CA ALA A 262 5.30 -15.01 0.43
C ALA A 262 5.33 -15.33 1.94
N GLU A 263 5.44 -14.32 2.79
CA GLU A 263 5.49 -14.47 4.25
C GLU A 263 4.13 -14.88 4.86
N TYR A 264 3.03 -14.73 4.11
CA TYR A 264 1.68 -14.97 4.60
C TYR A 264 1.09 -16.29 4.11
N ASP A 265 0.09 -16.79 4.82
CA ASP A 265 -0.61 -18.06 4.50
C ASP A 265 -1.06 -18.08 3.04
N SER A 266 -0.64 -19.11 2.30
CA SER A 266 -0.91 -19.27 0.86
C SER A 266 -2.39 -19.42 0.51
N ARG A 267 -3.24 -19.80 1.46
CA ARG A 267 -4.69 -19.94 1.30
C ARG A 267 -5.39 -18.56 1.17
N LEU A 268 -4.80 -17.48 1.69
CA LEU A 268 -5.30 -16.13 1.49
C LEU A 268 -5.17 -15.72 0.02
N LYS A 269 -6.19 -15.06 -0.50
CA LYS A 269 -6.22 -14.61 -1.90
C LYS A 269 -5.28 -13.43 -2.11
N ARG A 270 -4.32 -13.59 -3.01
CA ARG A 270 -3.34 -12.56 -3.36
C ARG A 270 -3.95 -11.47 -4.26
N PRO A 271 -3.49 -10.22 -4.21
CA PRO A 271 -3.83 -9.20 -5.19
C PRO A 271 -3.38 -9.65 -6.59
N ARG A 272 -4.27 -9.54 -7.58
CA ARG A 272 -3.98 -10.00 -8.96
C ARG A 272 -4.08 -8.91 -10.01
N LEU A 273 -4.88 -7.87 -9.75
CA LEU A 273 -5.17 -6.87 -10.76
C LEU A 273 -3.91 -6.05 -11.10
N VAL A 274 -3.35 -5.37 -10.12
CA VAL A 274 -2.19 -4.50 -10.33
C VAL A 274 -0.96 -5.28 -10.76
N PRO A 275 -0.58 -6.39 -10.10
CA PRO A 275 0.51 -7.23 -10.58
C PRO A 275 0.26 -7.83 -11.98
N GLY A 276 -1.00 -8.10 -12.34
CA GLY A 276 -1.35 -8.59 -13.68
C GLY A 276 -1.14 -7.54 -14.77
N ILE A 277 -1.58 -6.30 -14.52
CA ILE A 277 -1.33 -5.17 -15.40
C ILE A 277 0.18 -4.92 -15.53
N ALA A 278 0.89 -4.91 -14.40
CA ALA A 278 2.34 -4.71 -14.39
C ALA A 278 3.09 -5.78 -15.21
N ARG A 279 2.71 -7.06 -15.08
CA ARG A 279 3.30 -8.14 -15.91
C ARG A 279 3.03 -7.97 -17.40
N LEU A 280 1.83 -7.49 -17.76
CA LEU A 280 1.51 -7.20 -19.17
C LEU A 280 2.38 -6.06 -19.69
N LEU A 281 2.46 -4.95 -18.96
CA LEU A 281 3.31 -3.81 -19.31
C LEU A 281 4.78 -4.20 -19.40
N TYR A 282 5.30 -4.95 -18.44
CA TYR A 282 6.66 -5.45 -18.43
C TYR A 282 7.03 -6.25 -19.70
N ARG A 283 6.05 -6.99 -20.27
CA ARG A 283 6.27 -7.78 -21.50
C ARG A 283 6.25 -6.95 -22.78
N VAL A 284 5.56 -5.81 -22.78
CA VAL A 284 5.34 -5.01 -24.00
C VAL A 284 6.21 -3.75 -24.05
N ILE A 285 6.69 -3.28 -22.90
CA ILE A 285 7.58 -2.11 -22.83
C ILE A 285 9.03 -2.58 -23.07
N PRO A 286 9.77 -1.95 -24.01
CA PRO A 286 11.18 -2.26 -24.21
C PRO A 286 12.02 -2.01 -22.94
N ALA A 287 13.08 -2.80 -22.75
CA ALA A 287 13.98 -2.64 -21.60
C ALA A 287 14.74 -1.30 -21.57
N SER A 288 14.75 -0.59 -22.68
CA SER A 288 15.38 0.73 -22.85
C SER A 288 14.47 1.90 -22.43
N VAL A 289 13.24 1.61 -22.02
CA VAL A 289 12.23 2.62 -21.63
C VAL A 289 11.99 2.61 -20.12
#